data_b7e00f22936bda09447e46530c5225cf
#
_entry.id   b7e00f22936bda09447e46530c5225cf
#
_cell.length_a   1.000
_cell.length_b   1.000
_cell.length_c   1.000
_cell.angle_alpha   90.00
_cell.angle_beta   90.00
_cell.angle_gamma   90.00
#
_symmetry.space_group_name_H-M   'P 1'
#
loop_
_entity.id
_entity.type
_entity.pdbx_description
1 polymer ?
#
loop_
_entity_poly.entity_id
_entity_poly.type
_entity_poly.pdbx_seq_one_letter_code
_entity_poly.pdbx_strand_id
1 'polypeptide(L)' 'KLSGITVEYNHSSRKLLEKLGLKFQKKFFMEGDPEELMYYETEL' A
#
# COMPACT_ATOMS: atom_id res chain seq x y z
N LYS A 1 3.11 -11.22 10.02
CA LYS A 1 2.41 -10.58 8.92
C LYS A 1 2.59 -9.07 9.00
N LEU A 2 3.07 -8.49 7.92
CA LEU A 2 3.27 -7.04 7.84
C LEU A 2 2.29 -6.44 6.84
N SER A 3 1.90 -5.21 7.09
CA SER A 3 1.05 -4.49 6.18
C SER A 3 1.55 -3.06 6.02
N GLY A 4 1.23 -2.44 4.90
CA GLY A 4 1.60 -1.07 4.63
C GLY A 4 0.58 -0.40 3.73
N ILE A 5 0.46 0.90 3.88
CA ILE A 5 -0.46 1.70 3.10
C ILE A 5 0.32 2.83 2.43
N THR A 6 0.03 3.06 1.16
CA THR A 6 0.66 4.17 0.44
C THR A 6 -0.32 4.69 -0.62
N VAL A 7 0.07 5.78 -1.29
CA VAL A 7 -0.73 6.32 -2.40
C VAL A 7 -0.11 5.89 -3.72
N GLU A 8 -0.93 5.83 -4.76
CA GLU A 8 -0.52 5.31 -6.06
C GLU A 8 0.68 6.06 -6.65
N TYR A 9 0.72 7.36 -6.51
CA TYR A 9 1.79 8.17 -7.11
C TYR A 9 3.08 8.20 -6.29
N ASN A 10 3.10 7.59 -5.12
CA ASN A 10 4.31 7.53 -4.30
C ASN A 10 5.12 6.29 -4.68
N HIS A 11 5.84 6.38 -5.81
CA HIS A 11 6.58 5.26 -6.35
C HIS A 11 7.66 4.74 -5.41
N SER A 12 8.31 5.63 -4.68
CA SER A 12 9.36 5.22 -3.74
C SER A 12 8.81 4.34 -2.63
N SER A 13 7.67 4.72 -2.04
CA SER A 13 7.04 3.90 -1.01
C SER A 13 6.55 2.57 -1.57
N ARG A 14 5.98 2.58 -2.77
CA ARG A 14 5.51 1.35 -3.40
C ARG A 14 6.66 0.38 -3.62
N LYS A 15 7.79 0.88 -4.14
CA LYS A 15 8.97 0.05 -4.36
C LYS A 15 9.52 -0.48 -3.04
N LEU A 16 9.53 0.34 -2.01
CA LEU A 16 10.00 -0.09 -0.70
C LEU A 16 9.14 -1.21 -0.13
N LEU A 17 7.81 -1.08 -0.21
CA LEU A 17 6.91 -2.10 0.27
C LEU A 17 7.12 -3.41 -0.48
N GLU A 18 7.26 -3.35 -1.81
CA GLU A 18 7.52 -4.52 -2.62
C GLU A 18 8.86 -5.16 -2.27
N LYS A 19 9.87 -4.34 -2.02
CA LYS A 19 11.20 -4.82 -1.65
C LYS A 19 11.18 -5.54 -0.31
N LEU A 20 10.30 -5.14 0.59
CA LEU A 20 10.14 -5.79 1.88
C LEU A 20 9.30 -7.07 1.79
N GLY A 21 8.83 -7.41 0.61
CA GLY A 21 8.05 -8.63 0.42
C GLY A 21 6.55 -8.44 0.50
N LEU A 22 6.08 -7.21 0.62
CA LEU A 22 4.66 -6.94 0.64
C LEU A 22 4.11 -6.94 -0.79
N LYS A 23 2.89 -7.39 -0.95
CA LYS A 23 2.22 -7.42 -2.25
C LYS A 23 0.95 -6.59 -2.21
N PHE A 24 0.65 -5.96 -3.32
CA PHE A 24 -0.56 -5.17 -3.46
C PHE A 24 -1.79 -6.05 -3.25
N GLN A 25 -2.71 -5.59 -2.42
CA GLN A 25 -3.95 -6.32 -2.12
C GLN A 25 -5.17 -5.62 -2.70
N LYS A 26 -5.35 -4.35 -2.38
CA LYS A 26 -6.54 -3.62 -2.82
C LYS A 26 -6.33 -2.12 -2.74
N LYS A 27 -7.19 -1.40 -3.42
CA LYS A 27 -7.27 0.06 -3.31
C LYS A 27 -8.50 0.40 -2.47
N PHE A 28 -8.41 1.49 -1.72
CA PHE A 28 -9.53 1.93 -0.91
C PHE A 28 -9.40 3.42 -0.59
N PHE A 29 -10.51 4.00 -0.08
CA PHE A 29 -10.53 5.39 0.35
C PHE A 29 -10.78 5.43 1.85
N MET A 30 -10.01 6.27 2.54
CA MET A 30 -10.28 6.53 3.94
C MET A 30 -11.43 7.52 4.03
N GLU A 31 -12.25 7.38 5.06
CA GLU A 31 -13.36 8.31 5.27
C GLU A 31 -12.82 9.72 5.44
N GLY A 32 -13.36 10.65 4.67
CA GLY A 32 -12.94 12.03 4.71
C GLY A 32 -11.69 12.37 3.91
N ASP A 33 -11.06 11.38 3.28
CA ASP A 33 -9.85 11.57 2.48
C ASP A 33 -10.18 11.33 1.01
N PRO A 34 -9.97 12.30 0.13
CA PRO A 34 -10.27 12.14 -1.29
C PRO A 34 -9.24 11.30 -2.06
N GLU A 35 -8.09 11.00 -1.44
CA GLU A 35 -7.04 10.24 -2.12
C GLU A 35 -7.27 8.75 -2.02
N GLU A 36 -7.07 8.06 -3.14
CA GLU A 36 -7.13 6.61 -3.16
C GLU A 36 -5.85 6.04 -2.56
N LEU A 37 -6.01 5.10 -1.64
CA LEU A 37 -4.90 4.45 -0.96
C LEU A 37 -4.72 3.04 -1.48
N MET A 38 -3.47 2.57 -1.44
CA MET A 38 -3.13 1.20 -1.83
C MET A 38 -2.70 0.42 -0.58
N TYR A 39 -3.31 -0.73 -0.40
CA TYR A 39 -3.02 -1.59 0.74
C TYR A 39 -2.12 -2.74 0.30
N TYR A 40 -1.00 -2.91 1.01
CA TYR A 40 -0.04 -3.96 0.76
C TYR A 40 0.08 -4.85 2.00
N GLU A 41 0.37 -6.12 1.79
CA GLU A 41 0.46 -7.08 2.88
C GLU A 41 1.39 -8.22 2.52
N THR A 42 2.11 -8.75 3.52
CA THR A 42 2.88 -9.97 3.32
C THR A 42 1.96 -11.17 3.56
N GLU A 43 2.32 -12.30 2.98
CA GLU A 43 1.59 -13.53 3.17
C GLU A 43 2.17 -14.40 4.28
N LEU A 44 3.20 -13.92 4.92
CA LEU A 44 3.87 -14.69 5.98
C LEU A 44 3.11 -14.68 7.28
#